data_ef60be23dd6eb981fc79b32dcae785e1
#
_entry.id   ef60be23dd6eb981fc79b32dcae785e1
#
_cell.length_a   1.000
_cell.length_b   1.000
_cell.length_c   1.000
_cell.angle_alpha   90.00
_cell.angle_beta   90.00
_cell.angle_gamma   90.00
#
_symmetry.space_group_name_H-M   'P 1'
#
loop_
_entity.id
_entity.type
_entity.pdbx_description
1 polymer ?
#
loop_
_entity_poly.entity_id
_entity_poly.type
_entity_poly.pdbx_seq_one_letter_code
_entity_poly.pdbx_strand_id
1 'polypeptide(L)'
;MIDETTGEKTAAMPWPGHERRGGATLANWLITAGIVALFVWSYYGSDIRLGELFSREGSGQILAYIRKLFPPDLSPTVLHEGFRGAVETFAISFLGTLLAFAIGLSVVFFASRNLMYSGLLYEMEPSDWWRRGLRMVPYFTAKALLNILRTVPEIVWALIFVFIVGLGPFPGTLALGFHTGGVLGKLFGEVLEDVDYQPIEALQSTGASRLQILFYGIAPQVLPQFISYTLYRWEVNIRVAAVLGFVGAGGLGQRIQIAISLFLEHQLLTLLIFIYILVTIVDYLSAYLRRKAI
;
A
#
# COMPACT_ATOMS: atom_id res chain seq x y z
N MET A 1 -52.01 -6.01 24.64
CA MET A 1 -53.32 -5.43 24.41
C MET A 1 -54.01 -6.37 23.44
N ILE A 2 -54.90 -7.23 23.93
CA ILE A 2 -55.53 -8.28 23.16
C ILE A 2 -56.77 -7.64 22.51
N ASP A 3 -56.84 -7.71 21.19
CA ASP A 3 -58.03 -7.28 20.44
C ASP A 3 -59.01 -8.46 20.39
N GLU A 4 -60.14 -8.34 21.12
CA GLU A 4 -61.14 -9.38 21.35
C GLU A 4 -62.14 -9.56 20.20
N THR A 5 -61.90 -9.03 18.99
CA THR A 5 -63.00 -9.02 17.97
C THR A 5 -62.79 -9.96 16.78
N THR A 6 -61.64 -10.62 16.63
CA THR A 6 -61.47 -11.65 15.57
C THR A 6 -60.57 -12.79 16.07
N GLY A 7 -61.18 -13.92 16.43
CA GLY A 7 -60.48 -15.13 16.90
C GLY A 7 -59.65 -15.83 15.83
N GLU A 8 -58.87 -15.12 15.04
CA GLU A 8 -58.02 -15.65 14.02
C GLU A 8 -56.58 -15.76 14.55
N LYS A 9 -56.16 -16.99 14.87
CA LYS A 9 -54.80 -17.30 15.22
C LYS A 9 -53.90 -16.97 14.01
N THR A 10 -53.17 -15.85 14.07
CA THR A 10 -52.07 -15.59 13.14
C THR A 10 -51.06 -16.73 13.26
N ALA A 11 -51.13 -17.65 12.32
CA ALA A 11 -50.13 -18.71 12.15
C ALA A 11 -48.79 -18.06 11.92
N ALA A 12 -47.86 -18.20 12.87
CA ALA A 12 -46.46 -17.78 12.72
C ALA A 12 -45.91 -18.44 11.45
N MET A 13 -45.55 -17.60 10.49
CA MET A 13 -44.91 -18.03 9.25
C MET A 13 -43.62 -18.79 9.61
N PRO A 14 -43.47 -20.08 9.28
CA PRO A 14 -42.27 -20.81 9.60
C PRO A 14 -41.14 -20.20 8.79
N TRP A 15 -40.06 -19.77 9.47
CA TRP A 15 -38.80 -19.37 8.84
C TRP A 15 -38.37 -20.51 7.92
N PRO A 16 -37.96 -20.22 6.66
CA PRO A 16 -37.43 -21.24 5.77
C PRO A 16 -36.24 -21.90 6.45
N GLY A 17 -36.43 -23.16 6.85
CA GLY A 17 -35.36 -23.97 7.43
C GLY A 17 -34.20 -24.02 6.45
N HIS A 18 -32.98 -23.75 6.95
CA HIS A 18 -31.76 -23.99 6.21
C HIS A 18 -31.70 -25.48 5.84
N GLU A 19 -32.20 -25.84 4.68
CA GLU A 19 -31.88 -27.12 4.05
C GLU A 19 -30.37 -27.16 3.84
N ARG A 20 -29.70 -27.90 4.70
CA ARG A 20 -28.29 -28.25 4.52
C ARG A 20 -28.18 -29.06 3.23
N ARG A 21 -27.82 -28.40 2.14
CA ARG A 21 -27.56 -29.03 0.84
C ARG A 21 -26.41 -30.02 1.04
N GLY A 22 -26.68 -31.33 1.00
CA GLY A 22 -25.68 -32.40 1.08
C GLY A 22 -24.60 -32.33 -0.01
N GLY A 23 -24.82 -31.56 -1.10
CA GLY A 23 -23.80 -31.30 -2.12
C GLY A 23 -22.67 -30.36 -1.66
N ALA A 24 -22.91 -29.51 -0.66
CA ALA A 24 -21.87 -28.62 -0.13
C ALA A 24 -20.76 -29.39 0.60
N THR A 25 -21.04 -30.54 1.18
CA THR A 25 -20.05 -31.35 1.91
C THR A 25 -19.03 -32.00 0.98
N LEU A 26 -19.43 -32.56 -0.14
CA LEU A 26 -18.52 -33.19 -1.11
C LEU A 26 -17.62 -32.16 -1.78
N ALA A 27 -18.18 -31.02 -2.21
CA ALA A 27 -17.41 -29.92 -2.79
C ALA A 27 -16.39 -29.36 -1.77
N ASN A 28 -16.78 -29.19 -0.52
CA ASN A 28 -15.87 -28.73 0.54
C ASN A 28 -14.74 -29.74 0.79
N TRP A 29 -15.03 -31.04 0.80
CA TRP A 29 -13.99 -32.07 0.94
C TRP A 29 -13.02 -32.09 -0.26
N LEU A 30 -13.50 -31.92 -1.50
CA LEU A 30 -12.67 -31.83 -2.69
C LEU A 30 -11.79 -30.58 -2.67
N ILE A 31 -12.34 -29.44 -2.26
CA ILE A 31 -11.57 -28.19 -2.11
C ILE A 31 -10.49 -28.36 -1.04
N THR A 32 -10.85 -28.91 0.12
CA THR A 32 -9.89 -29.14 1.22
C THR A 32 -8.80 -30.13 0.78
N ALA A 33 -9.15 -31.22 0.13
CA ALA A 33 -8.19 -32.19 -0.42
C ALA A 33 -7.26 -31.53 -1.47
N GLY A 34 -7.81 -30.66 -2.33
CA GLY A 34 -7.04 -29.89 -3.31
C GLY A 34 -6.05 -28.94 -2.64
N ILE A 35 -6.47 -28.21 -1.60
CA ILE A 35 -5.60 -27.32 -0.83
C ILE A 35 -4.49 -28.10 -0.14
N VAL A 36 -4.81 -29.23 0.49
CA VAL A 36 -3.82 -30.11 1.15
C VAL A 36 -2.83 -30.69 0.12
N ALA A 37 -3.33 -31.14 -1.02
CA ALA A 37 -2.47 -31.66 -2.10
C ALA A 37 -1.53 -30.57 -2.64
N LEU A 38 -2.01 -29.35 -2.84
CA LEU A 38 -1.18 -28.19 -3.24
C LEU A 38 -0.14 -27.86 -2.17
N PHE A 39 -0.51 -27.90 -0.89
CA PHE A 39 0.43 -27.66 0.20
C PHE A 39 1.54 -28.71 0.25
N VAL A 40 1.16 -29.99 0.15
CA VAL A 40 2.11 -31.13 0.12
C VAL A 40 3.03 -31.03 -1.10
N TRP A 41 2.45 -30.76 -2.28
CA TRP A 41 3.23 -30.60 -3.50
C TRP A 41 4.19 -29.40 -3.41
N SER A 42 3.74 -28.26 -2.87
CA SER A 42 4.58 -27.07 -2.63
C SER A 42 5.70 -27.36 -1.65
N TYR A 43 5.41 -28.11 -0.55
CA TYR A 43 6.42 -28.47 0.44
C TYR A 43 7.53 -29.35 -0.16
N TYR A 44 7.17 -30.41 -0.90
CA TYR A 44 8.15 -31.29 -1.54
C TYR A 44 8.85 -30.64 -2.74
N GLY A 45 8.15 -29.77 -3.49
CA GLY A 45 8.71 -29.08 -4.65
C GLY A 45 9.65 -27.92 -4.30
N SER A 46 9.56 -27.37 -3.08
CA SER A 46 10.37 -26.22 -2.65
C SER A 46 11.64 -26.59 -1.88
N ASP A 47 11.95 -27.90 -1.74
CA ASP A 47 13.11 -28.41 -0.97
C ASP A 47 13.25 -27.79 0.44
N ILE A 48 12.11 -27.54 1.10
CA ILE A 48 12.06 -26.93 2.43
C ILE A 48 12.53 -27.95 3.48
N ARG A 49 13.69 -27.68 4.05
CA ARG A 49 14.33 -28.55 5.05
C ARG A 49 14.15 -28.01 6.47
N LEU A 50 12.92 -27.98 6.95
CA LEU A 50 12.63 -27.49 8.32
C LEU A 50 13.43 -28.24 9.39
N GLY A 51 13.73 -29.53 9.17
CA GLY A 51 14.54 -30.32 10.09
C GLY A 51 15.96 -29.78 10.31
N GLU A 52 16.56 -29.13 9.34
CA GLU A 52 17.89 -28.52 9.46
C GLU A 52 17.87 -27.31 10.42
N LEU A 53 16.80 -26.49 10.40
CA LEU A 53 16.65 -25.35 11.31
C LEU A 53 16.55 -25.77 12.78
N PHE A 54 15.86 -26.89 13.04
CA PHE A 54 15.64 -27.43 14.39
C PHE A 54 16.68 -28.49 14.78
N SER A 55 17.64 -28.79 13.90
CA SER A 55 18.75 -29.68 14.25
C SER A 55 19.66 -29.04 15.30
N ARG A 56 20.40 -29.85 16.06
CA ARG A 56 21.38 -29.36 17.02
C ARG A 56 22.47 -28.50 16.35
N GLU A 57 22.82 -28.83 15.12
CA GLU A 57 23.82 -28.08 14.34
C GLU A 57 23.25 -26.75 13.85
N GLY A 58 22.04 -26.73 13.25
CA GLY A 58 21.41 -25.50 12.78
C GLY A 58 21.09 -24.52 13.90
N SER A 59 20.50 -25.01 14.99
CA SER A 59 20.24 -24.16 16.17
C SER A 59 21.52 -23.64 16.81
N GLY A 60 22.59 -24.45 16.83
CA GLY A 60 23.91 -24.05 17.29
C GLY A 60 24.55 -22.95 16.43
N GLN A 61 24.45 -23.06 15.11
CA GLN A 61 24.92 -22.05 14.16
C GLN A 61 24.18 -20.72 14.30
N ILE A 62 22.85 -20.77 14.42
CA ILE A 62 22.02 -19.57 14.65
C ILE A 62 22.43 -18.87 15.94
N LEU A 63 22.57 -19.61 17.04
CA LEU A 63 22.99 -19.04 18.31
C LEU A 63 24.41 -18.46 18.28
N ALA A 64 25.33 -19.15 17.61
CA ALA A 64 26.69 -18.68 17.41
C ALA A 64 26.74 -17.38 16.60
N TYR A 65 25.92 -17.27 15.55
CA TYR A 65 25.81 -16.04 14.74
C TYR A 65 25.22 -14.87 15.57
N ILE A 66 24.12 -15.12 16.32
CA ILE A 66 23.54 -14.11 17.20
C ILE A 66 24.55 -13.61 18.21
N ARG A 67 25.37 -14.51 18.80
CA ARG A 67 26.44 -14.11 19.75
C ARG A 67 27.53 -13.25 19.10
N LYS A 68 27.84 -13.44 17.83
CA LYS A 68 28.80 -12.61 17.09
C LYS A 68 28.30 -11.19 16.83
N LEU A 69 26.98 -10.99 16.80
CA LEU A 69 26.41 -9.65 16.66
C LEU A 69 26.68 -8.77 17.90
N PHE A 70 26.81 -9.39 19.09
CA PHE A 70 27.00 -8.67 20.36
C PHE A 70 28.49 -8.61 20.78
N PRO A 71 28.91 -7.47 21.39
CA PRO A 71 28.17 -6.22 21.62
C PRO A 71 28.04 -5.37 20.36
N PRO A 72 27.05 -4.44 20.29
CA PRO A 72 26.99 -3.48 19.18
C PRO A 72 28.22 -2.57 19.18
N ASP A 73 28.67 -2.18 17.99
CA ASP A 73 29.75 -1.22 17.82
C ASP A 73 29.22 0.20 18.03
N LEU A 74 29.54 0.81 19.16
CA LEU A 74 29.15 2.17 19.53
C LEU A 74 30.26 3.20 19.27
N SER A 75 31.24 2.87 18.42
CA SER A 75 32.29 3.83 18.04
C SER A 75 31.68 5.09 17.39
N PRO A 76 32.29 6.27 17.61
CA PRO A 76 31.77 7.52 17.05
C PRO A 76 31.60 7.48 15.52
N THR A 77 32.45 6.75 14.83
CA THR A 77 32.42 6.58 13.38
C THR A 77 31.18 5.81 12.94
N VAL A 78 30.86 4.67 13.58
CA VAL A 78 29.70 3.84 13.26
C VAL A 78 28.40 4.54 13.65
N LEU A 79 28.38 5.24 14.79
CA LEU A 79 27.22 6.05 15.19
C LEU A 79 26.94 7.19 14.19
N HIS A 80 27.99 7.89 13.74
CA HIS A 80 27.86 8.94 12.73
C HIS A 80 27.32 8.39 11.39
N GLU A 81 27.86 7.27 10.92
CA GLU A 81 27.40 6.60 9.71
C GLU A 81 25.95 6.08 9.86
N GLY A 82 25.59 5.52 11.02
CA GLY A 82 24.23 5.11 11.32
C GLY A 82 23.24 6.28 11.29
N PHE A 83 23.60 7.40 11.93
CA PHE A 83 22.79 8.61 11.94
C PHE A 83 22.60 9.21 10.52
N ARG A 84 23.72 9.34 9.79
CA ARG A 84 23.69 9.82 8.40
C ARG A 84 22.82 8.92 7.52
N GLY A 85 22.97 7.59 7.67
CA GLY A 85 22.13 6.63 6.95
C GLY A 85 20.65 6.73 7.32
N ALA A 86 20.34 7.00 8.59
CA ALA A 86 18.97 7.21 9.04
C ALA A 86 18.35 8.47 8.42
N VAL A 87 19.08 9.57 8.38
CA VAL A 87 18.64 10.83 7.72
C VAL A 87 18.42 10.62 6.22
N GLU A 88 19.34 9.92 5.54
CA GLU A 88 19.20 9.58 4.12
C GLU A 88 17.96 8.70 3.88
N THR A 89 17.75 7.65 4.69
CA THR A 89 16.57 6.76 4.55
C THR A 89 15.25 7.51 4.81
N PHE A 90 15.25 8.39 5.82
CA PHE A 90 14.10 9.27 6.07
C PHE A 90 13.81 10.17 4.86
N ALA A 91 14.83 10.82 4.32
CA ALA A 91 14.69 11.70 3.15
C ALA A 91 14.17 10.94 1.92
N ILE A 92 14.72 9.74 1.63
CA ILE A 92 14.27 8.90 0.52
C ILE A 92 12.77 8.58 0.68
N SER A 93 12.36 8.12 1.85
CA SER A 93 10.96 7.73 2.09
C SER A 93 10.01 8.92 2.06
N PHE A 94 10.38 10.03 2.67
CA PHE A 94 9.55 11.22 2.74
C PHE A 94 9.39 11.89 1.37
N LEU A 95 10.50 12.18 0.68
CA LEU A 95 10.47 12.79 -0.65
C LEU A 95 9.86 11.85 -1.70
N GLY A 96 10.12 10.55 -1.59
CA GLY A 96 9.50 9.54 -2.44
C GLY A 96 7.98 9.50 -2.26
N THR A 97 7.49 9.61 -1.02
CA THR A 97 6.04 9.66 -0.75
C THR A 97 5.43 10.97 -1.22
N LEU A 98 6.13 12.09 -1.08
CA LEU A 98 5.66 13.39 -1.57
C LEU A 98 5.56 13.39 -3.11
N LEU A 99 6.55 12.83 -3.79
CA LEU A 99 6.52 12.62 -5.24
C LEU A 99 5.36 11.69 -5.65
N ALA A 100 5.16 10.61 -4.91
CA ALA A 100 4.07 9.67 -5.13
C ALA A 100 2.70 10.34 -4.99
N PHE A 101 2.52 11.19 -3.97
CA PHE A 101 1.30 11.98 -3.78
C PHE A 101 1.07 12.91 -4.98
N ALA A 102 2.11 13.62 -5.43
CA ALA A 102 2.01 14.53 -6.57
C ALA A 102 1.64 13.78 -7.86
N ILE A 103 2.26 12.62 -8.13
CA ILE A 103 1.92 11.77 -9.28
C ILE A 103 0.48 11.26 -9.16
N GLY A 104 0.12 10.67 -8.02
CA GLY A 104 -1.22 10.12 -7.78
C GLY A 104 -2.30 11.18 -7.94
N LEU A 105 -2.10 12.36 -7.33
CA LEU A 105 -3.04 13.48 -7.41
C LEU A 105 -3.18 14.03 -8.85
N SER A 106 -2.09 14.13 -9.59
CA SER A 106 -2.14 14.63 -10.98
C SER A 106 -2.87 13.67 -11.93
N VAL A 107 -2.68 12.37 -11.75
CA VAL A 107 -3.25 11.35 -12.64
C VAL A 107 -4.69 11.00 -12.26
N VAL A 108 -5.07 11.12 -10.98
CA VAL A 108 -6.39 10.68 -10.48
C VAL A 108 -7.55 11.39 -11.16
N PHE A 109 -7.39 12.67 -11.53
CA PHE A 109 -8.43 13.41 -12.25
C PHE A 109 -8.82 12.74 -13.57
N PHE A 110 -7.86 12.14 -14.25
CA PHE A 110 -8.09 11.40 -15.49
C PHE A 110 -8.50 9.95 -15.22
N ALA A 111 -8.13 9.37 -14.09
CA ALA A 111 -8.38 7.98 -13.74
C ALA A 111 -9.74 7.74 -13.05
N SER A 112 -10.51 8.78 -12.72
CA SER A 112 -11.84 8.67 -12.10
C SER A 112 -12.94 8.72 -13.16
N ARG A 113 -13.87 7.74 -13.12
CA ARG A 113 -15.04 7.70 -14.03
C ARG A 113 -15.95 8.89 -13.81
N ASN A 114 -16.17 9.24 -12.54
CA ASN A 114 -17.10 10.31 -12.15
C ASN A 114 -16.68 11.68 -12.68
N LEU A 115 -15.36 11.88 -12.86
CA LEU A 115 -14.83 13.14 -13.38
C LEU A 115 -14.67 13.15 -14.92
N MET A 116 -14.53 11.98 -15.57
CA MET A 116 -14.19 11.93 -17.00
C MET A 116 -15.37 11.68 -17.94
N TYR A 117 -16.23 10.69 -17.68
CA TYR A 117 -17.25 10.32 -18.67
C TYR A 117 -18.56 9.75 -18.13
N SER A 118 -18.64 9.46 -16.84
CA SER A 118 -19.80 8.83 -16.22
C SER A 118 -19.98 9.38 -14.81
N GLY A 119 -21.19 9.77 -14.48
CA GLY A 119 -21.52 10.27 -13.16
C GLY A 119 -22.26 11.60 -13.20
N LEU A 120 -22.65 12.08 -12.02
CA LEU A 120 -23.52 13.24 -11.84
C LEU A 120 -23.05 14.53 -12.52
N LEU A 121 -21.75 14.71 -12.71
CA LEU A 121 -21.21 15.89 -13.42
C LEU A 121 -21.56 15.90 -14.92
N TYR A 122 -22.00 14.76 -15.49
CA TYR A 122 -22.28 14.61 -16.92
C TYR A 122 -23.69 14.12 -17.23
N GLU A 123 -24.51 13.77 -16.24
CA GLU A 123 -25.88 13.28 -16.46
C GLU A 123 -26.82 14.32 -17.10
N MET A 124 -26.52 15.60 -16.93
CA MET A 124 -27.30 16.71 -17.45
C MET A 124 -26.90 17.14 -18.88
N GLU A 125 -25.84 16.60 -19.47
CA GLU A 125 -25.47 16.91 -20.85
C GLU A 125 -25.95 15.81 -21.82
N PRO A 126 -26.73 16.14 -22.87
CA PRO A 126 -26.98 15.22 -23.98
C PRO A 126 -25.63 14.88 -24.63
N SER A 127 -25.09 13.73 -24.26
CA SER A 127 -23.73 13.34 -24.65
C SER A 127 -23.78 12.63 -26.00
N ASP A 128 -23.25 13.30 -27.05
CA ASP A 128 -22.88 12.64 -28.31
C ASP A 128 -21.96 11.45 -27.97
N TRP A 129 -22.31 10.25 -28.46
CA TRP A 129 -21.53 9.02 -28.25
C TRP A 129 -20.02 9.20 -28.59
N TRP A 130 -19.71 10.05 -29.57
CA TRP A 130 -18.36 10.39 -30.01
C TRP A 130 -17.59 11.17 -28.97
N ARG A 131 -18.18 12.19 -28.34
CA ARG A 131 -17.56 12.97 -27.26
C ARG A 131 -17.30 12.11 -26.03
N ARG A 132 -18.22 11.19 -25.73
CA ARG A 132 -18.04 10.22 -24.65
C ARG A 132 -16.88 9.27 -24.93
N GLY A 133 -16.77 8.76 -26.17
CA GLY A 133 -15.64 7.93 -26.62
C GLY A 133 -14.30 8.66 -26.50
N LEU A 134 -14.24 9.93 -26.91
CA LEU A 134 -13.02 10.73 -26.84
C LEU A 134 -12.56 10.96 -25.37
N ARG A 135 -13.48 11.09 -24.43
CA ARG A 135 -13.19 11.22 -23.00
C ARG A 135 -12.76 9.90 -22.34
N MET A 136 -13.10 8.76 -22.93
CA MET A 136 -12.66 7.44 -22.42
C MET A 136 -11.17 7.20 -22.68
N VAL A 137 -10.58 7.79 -23.70
CA VAL A 137 -9.15 7.61 -24.03
C VAL A 137 -8.24 8.06 -22.86
N PRO A 138 -8.31 9.30 -22.35
CA PRO A 138 -7.47 9.71 -21.22
C PRO A 138 -7.75 8.89 -19.96
N TYR A 139 -8.98 8.42 -19.73
CA TYR A 139 -9.31 7.56 -18.61
C TYR A 139 -8.58 6.21 -18.68
N PHE A 140 -8.66 5.51 -19.83
CA PHE A 140 -7.98 4.23 -19.98
C PHE A 140 -6.46 4.36 -19.97
N THR A 141 -5.91 5.43 -20.56
CA THR A 141 -4.47 5.70 -20.53
C THR A 141 -3.99 6.00 -19.11
N ALA A 142 -4.72 6.80 -18.33
CA ALA A 142 -4.41 7.07 -16.94
C ALA A 142 -4.47 5.79 -16.08
N LYS A 143 -5.52 4.97 -16.23
CA LYS A 143 -5.62 3.67 -15.54
C LYS A 143 -4.51 2.69 -15.94
N ALA A 144 -4.16 2.64 -17.21
CA ALA A 144 -3.06 1.80 -17.70
C ALA A 144 -1.72 2.27 -17.12
N LEU A 145 -1.46 3.58 -17.11
CA LEU A 145 -0.27 4.17 -16.52
C LEU A 145 -0.16 3.82 -15.02
N LEU A 146 -1.20 4.08 -14.23
CA LEU A 146 -1.22 3.75 -12.80
C LEU A 146 -1.02 2.25 -12.57
N ASN A 147 -1.57 1.40 -13.44
CA ASN A 147 -1.37 -0.04 -13.38
C ASN A 147 0.10 -0.43 -13.61
N ILE A 148 0.74 0.12 -14.64
CA ILE A 148 2.16 -0.15 -14.95
C ILE A 148 3.01 0.28 -13.76
N LEU A 149 2.82 1.51 -13.26
CA LEU A 149 3.62 2.05 -12.16
C LEU A 149 3.56 1.17 -10.90
N ARG A 150 2.38 0.66 -10.53
CA ARG A 150 2.19 -0.14 -9.31
C ARG A 150 2.45 -1.64 -9.48
N THR A 151 2.43 -2.16 -10.71
CA THR A 151 2.63 -3.59 -10.97
C THR A 151 4.12 -3.95 -10.92
N VAL A 152 4.98 -3.03 -11.37
CA VAL A 152 6.43 -3.21 -11.27
C VAL A 152 6.86 -2.99 -9.82
N PRO A 153 7.51 -3.99 -9.17
CA PRO A 153 7.99 -3.85 -7.79
C PRO A 153 8.94 -2.66 -7.64
N GLU A 154 8.91 -2.01 -6.49
CA GLU A 154 9.76 -0.84 -6.19
C GLU A 154 11.27 -1.13 -6.32
N ILE A 155 11.69 -2.35 -6.01
CA ILE A 155 13.10 -2.75 -6.16
C ILE A 155 13.53 -2.78 -7.63
N VAL A 156 12.64 -3.18 -8.55
CA VAL A 156 12.90 -3.17 -9.99
C VAL A 156 13.01 -1.73 -10.50
N TRP A 157 12.11 -0.85 -10.05
CA TRP A 157 12.21 0.58 -10.32
C TRP A 157 13.52 1.16 -9.81
N ALA A 158 13.95 0.80 -8.60
CA ALA A 158 15.22 1.26 -8.04
C ALA A 158 16.41 0.84 -8.90
N LEU A 159 16.46 -0.43 -9.34
CA LEU A 159 17.49 -0.92 -10.24
C LEU A 159 17.53 -0.13 -11.55
N ILE A 160 16.38 0.08 -12.19
CA ILE A 160 16.27 0.87 -13.43
C ILE A 160 16.85 2.28 -13.20
N PHE A 161 16.44 2.96 -12.12
CA PHE A 161 16.90 4.31 -11.84
C PHE A 161 18.37 4.36 -11.42
N VAL A 162 18.90 3.35 -10.72
CA VAL A 162 20.34 3.25 -10.43
C VAL A 162 21.14 3.18 -11.72
N PHE A 163 20.70 2.44 -12.73
CA PHE A 163 21.37 2.40 -14.03
C PHE A 163 21.27 3.72 -14.81
N ILE A 164 20.21 4.50 -14.64
CA ILE A 164 20.00 5.76 -15.36
C ILE A 164 20.72 6.93 -14.69
N VAL A 165 20.61 7.07 -13.36
CA VAL A 165 21.07 8.26 -12.63
C VAL A 165 22.25 7.99 -11.70
N GLY A 166 22.69 6.73 -11.57
CA GLY A 166 23.80 6.33 -10.71
C GLY A 166 23.35 5.92 -9.30
N LEU A 167 24.34 5.53 -8.48
CA LEU A 167 24.13 5.11 -7.08
C LEU A 167 23.79 6.32 -6.19
N GLY A 168 23.00 6.09 -5.16
CA GLY A 168 22.71 7.08 -4.13
C GLY A 168 21.22 7.24 -3.80
N PRO A 169 20.83 8.23 -2.97
CA PRO A 169 19.44 8.39 -2.48
C PRO A 169 18.40 8.73 -3.55
N PHE A 170 18.84 9.37 -4.65
CA PHE A 170 17.92 9.86 -5.69
C PHE A 170 17.18 8.73 -6.44
N PRO A 171 17.84 7.63 -6.89
CA PRO A 171 17.14 6.49 -7.48
C PRO A 171 16.09 5.88 -6.59
N GLY A 172 16.38 5.75 -5.28
CA GLY A 172 15.42 5.26 -4.30
C GLY A 172 14.18 6.15 -4.16
N THR A 173 14.40 7.46 -4.14
CA THR A 173 13.30 8.45 -4.12
C THR A 173 12.41 8.33 -5.35
N LEU A 174 13.00 8.21 -6.55
CA LEU A 174 12.26 8.02 -7.79
C LEU A 174 11.48 6.70 -7.80
N ALA A 175 12.12 5.61 -7.39
CA ALA A 175 11.49 4.28 -7.33
C ALA A 175 10.25 4.26 -6.45
N LEU A 176 10.36 4.82 -5.24
CA LEU A 176 9.22 4.99 -4.32
C LEU A 176 8.15 5.91 -4.91
N GLY A 177 8.56 7.04 -5.51
CA GLY A 177 7.66 7.99 -6.13
C GLY A 177 6.81 7.36 -7.22
N PHE A 178 7.42 6.60 -8.11
CA PHE A 178 6.75 5.95 -9.24
C PHE A 178 5.84 4.82 -8.77
N HIS A 179 6.39 3.84 -8.03
CA HIS A 179 5.59 2.71 -7.56
C HIS A 179 4.44 3.14 -6.66
N THR A 180 4.73 3.89 -5.61
CA THR A 180 3.72 4.36 -4.66
C THR A 180 2.76 5.36 -5.29
N GLY A 181 3.21 6.17 -6.27
CA GLY A 181 2.35 7.05 -7.06
C GLY A 181 1.29 6.29 -7.84
N GLY A 182 1.65 5.15 -8.44
CA GLY A 182 0.70 4.24 -9.06
C GLY A 182 -0.32 3.67 -8.07
N VAL A 183 0.13 3.32 -6.85
CA VAL A 183 -0.76 2.81 -5.79
C VAL A 183 -1.68 3.91 -5.26
N LEU A 184 -1.14 5.08 -4.91
CA LEU A 184 -1.95 6.21 -4.42
C LEU A 184 -2.94 6.70 -5.48
N GLY A 185 -2.52 6.81 -6.74
CA GLY A 185 -3.43 7.21 -7.82
C GLY A 185 -4.62 6.28 -7.98
N LYS A 186 -4.41 4.95 -7.81
CA LYS A 186 -5.51 3.98 -7.79
C LYS A 186 -6.43 4.20 -6.59
N LEU A 187 -5.87 4.27 -5.37
CA LEU A 187 -6.65 4.47 -4.15
C LEU A 187 -7.42 5.79 -4.18
N PHE A 188 -6.82 6.87 -4.65
CA PHE A 188 -7.49 8.16 -4.81
C PHE A 188 -8.64 8.07 -5.81
N GLY A 189 -8.46 7.31 -6.91
CA GLY A 189 -9.52 7.07 -7.87
C GLY A 189 -10.71 6.33 -7.27
N GLU A 190 -10.47 5.33 -6.45
CA GLU A 190 -11.52 4.58 -5.73
C GLU A 190 -12.28 5.50 -4.75
N VAL A 191 -11.58 6.34 -3.99
CA VAL A 191 -12.22 7.32 -3.10
C VAL A 191 -13.07 8.33 -3.86
N LEU A 192 -12.61 8.82 -5.02
CA LEU A 192 -13.38 9.72 -5.87
C LEU A 192 -14.61 9.04 -6.50
N GLU A 193 -14.56 7.73 -6.71
CA GLU A 193 -15.70 6.97 -7.23
C GLU A 193 -16.75 6.66 -6.13
N ASP A 194 -16.38 6.74 -4.84
CA ASP A 194 -17.22 6.44 -3.66
C ASP A 194 -17.70 7.69 -2.89
N VAL A 195 -17.66 8.85 -3.54
CA VAL A 195 -18.09 10.13 -2.93
C VAL A 195 -19.62 10.14 -2.74
N ASP A 196 -20.10 10.69 -1.60
CA ASP A 196 -21.51 10.92 -1.39
C ASP A 196 -22.07 11.95 -2.39
N TYR A 197 -23.12 11.55 -3.10
CA TYR A 197 -23.74 12.35 -4.15
C TYR A 197 -24.70 13.43 -3.61
N GLN A 198 -25.22 13.31 -2.40
CA GLN A 198 -26.21 14.25 -1.87
C GLN A 198 -25.70 15.70 -1.80
N PRO A 199 -24.48 16.00 -1.29
CA PRO A 199 -23.94 17.35 -1.32
C PRO A 199 -23.67 17.86 -2.75
N ILE A 200 -23.34 16.98 -3.68
CA ILE A 200 -23.11 17.31 -5.08
C ILE A 200 -24.41 17.73 -5.77
N GLU A 201 -25.49 16.98 -5.60
CA GLU A 201 -26.81 17.29 -6.12
C GLU A 201 -27.36 18.61 -5.55
N ALA A 202 -27.17 18.85 -4.25
CA ALA A 202 -27.56 20.10 -3.62
C ALA A 202 -26.83 21.31 -4.23
N LEU A 203 -25.54 21.21 -4.53
CA LEU A 203 -24.78 22.26 -5.21
C LEU A 203 -25.21 22.43 -6.67
N GLN A 204 -25.54 21.34 -7.37
CA GLN A 204 -26.04 21.40 -8.74
C GLN A 204 -27.38 22.12 -8.84
N SER A 205 -28.30 21.86 -7.88
CA SER A 205 -29.62 22.48 -7.85
C SER A 205 -29.55 24.01 -7.64
N THR A 206 -28.46 24.53 -7.05
CA THR A 206 -28.20 25.97 -6.92
C THR A 206 -27.53 26.59 -8.16
N GLY A 207 -27.25 25.80 -9.20
CA GLY A 207 -26.57 26.26 -10.41
C GLY A 207 -25.05 26.41 -10.27
N ALA A 208 -24.44 25.71 -9.29
CA ALA A 208 -22.99 25.76 -9.09
C ALA A 208 -22.21 25.23 -10.30
N SER A 209 -21.12 25.90 -10.66
CA SER A 209 -20.21 25.46 -11.71
C SER A 209 -19.45 24.16 -11.32
N ARG A 210 -18.93 23.44 -12.32
CA ARG A 210 -18.16 22.20 -12.08
C ARG A 210 -16.96 22.39 -11.14
N LEU A 211 -16.27 23.52 -11.22
CA LEU A 211 -15.17 23.84 -10.32
C LEU A 211 -15.66 24.09 -8.88
N GLN A 212 -16.79 24.77 -8.72
CA GLN A 212 -17.39 24.96 -7.40
C GLN A 212 -17.82 23.60 -6.78
N ILE A 213 -18.42 22.72 -7.57
CA ILE A 213 -18.76 21.36 -7.12
C ILE A 213 -17.51 20.57 -6.72
N LEU A 214 -16.43 20.67 -7.52
CA LEU A 214 -15.17 20.01 -7.20
C LEU A 214 -14.58 20.50 -5.88
N PHE A 215 -14.49 21.82 -5.67
CA PHE A 215 -13.83 22.38 -4.49
C PHE A 215 -14.71 22.38 -3.24
N TYR A 216 -16.02 22.55 -3.36
CA TYR A 216 -16.93 22.65 -2.20
C TYR A 216 -17.72 21.38 -1.94
N GLY A 217 -17.96 20.56 -2.95
CA GLY A 217 -18.70 19.30 -2.82
C GLY A 217 -17.79 18.09 -2.66
N ILE A 218 -16.80 17.94 -3.54
CA ILE A 218 -15.98 16.71 -3.63
C ILE A 218 -14.73 16.81 -2.75
N ALA A 219 -13.92 17.86 -2.92
CA ALA A 219 -12.62 17.98 -2.25
C ALA A 219 -12.69 17.86 -0.72
N PRO A 220 -13.66 18.49 0.00
CA PRO A 220 -13.75 18.35 1.45
C PRO A 220 -14.02 16.89 1.91
N GLN A 221 -14.71 16.11 1.10
CA GLN A 221 -15.01 14.71 1.41
C GLN A 221 -13.79 13.81 1.21
N VAL A 222 -12.98 14.03 0.16
CA VAL A 222 -11.90 13.13 -0.25
C VAL A 222 -10.55 13.47 0.36
N LEU A 223 -10.26 14.76 0.65
CA LEU A 223 -8.96 15.21 1.14
C LEU A 223 -8.51 14.54 2.44
N PRO A 224 -9.36 14.37 3.48
CA PRO A 224 -8.95 13.67 4.70
C PRO A 224 -8.48 12.25 4.40
N GLN A 225 -9.16 11.54 3.51
CA GLN A 225 -8.82 10.18 3.14
C GLN A 225 -7.56 10.10 2.26
N PHE A 226 -7.34 11.07 1.36
CA PHE A 226 -6.11 11.19 0.59
C PHE A 226 -4.89 11.39 1.49
N ILE A 227 -5.01 12.28 2.48
CA ILE A 227 -3.96 12.54 3.48
C ILE A 227 -3.71 11.26 4.29
N SER A 228 -4.76 10.58 4.76
CA SER A 228 -4.65 9.35 5.53
C SER A 228 -3.92 8.24 4.76
N TYR A 229 -4.29 8.01 3.50
CA TYR A 229 -3.60 7.03 2.65
C TYR A 229 -2.15 7.41 2.36
N THR A 230 -1.86 8.68 2.15
CA THR A 230 -0.50 9.17 1.91
C THR A 230 0.39 8.96 3.14
N LEU A 231 -0.10 9.27 4.32
CA LEU A 231 0.63 9.05 5.58
C LEU A 231 0.84 7.55 5.85
N TYR A 232 -0.17 6.72 5.58
CA TYR A 232 -0.02 5.27 5.67
C TYR A 232 1.03 4.73 4.68
N ARG A 233 1.05 5.24 3.44
CA ARG A 233 2.06 4.84 2.46
C ARG A 233 3.45 5.33 2.85
N TRP A 234 3.58 6.48 3.50
CA TRP A 234 4.87 6.93 4.03
C TRP A 234 5.42 5.96 5.10
N GLU A 235 4.56 5.49 6.00
CA GLU A 235 4.90 4.46 6.99
C GLU A 235 5.40 3.16 6.36
N VAL A 236 4.81 2.74 5.24
CA VAL A 236 5.28 1.59 4.46
C VAL A 236 6.61 1.91 3.75
N ASN A 237 6.69 3.08 3.14
CA ASN A 237 7.84 3.50 2.33
C ASN A 237 9.15 3.64 3.11
N ILE A 238 9.10 3.94 4.43
CA ILE A 238 10.32 4.01 5.24
C ILE A 238 10.99 2.63 5.36
N ARG A 239 10.20 1.55 5.46
CA ARG A 239 10.72 0.18 5.50
C ARG A 239 11.26 -0.24 4.13
N VAL A 240 10.54 0.12 3.07
CA VAL A 240 10.96 -0.15 1.69
C VAL A 240 12.25 0.62 1.34
N ALA A 241 12.38 1.89 1.76
CA ALA A 241 13.60 2.69 1.57
C ALA A 241 14.85 2.01 2.15
N ALA A 242 14.71 1.36 3.31
CA ALA A 242 15.78 0.57 3.89
C ALA A 242 16.16 -0.64 3.02
N VAL A 243 15.19 -1.29 2.38
CA VAL A 243 15.44 -2.43 1.48
C VAL A 243 16.06 -1.96 0.16
N LEU A 244 15.63 -0.83 -0.40
CA LEU A 244 16.19 -0.28 -1.65
C LEU A 244 17.68 0.05 -1.56
N GLY A 245 18.19 0.29 -0.36
CA GLY A 245 19.63 0.47 -0.12
C GLY A 245 20.47 -0.72 -0.54
N PHE A 246 19.96 -1.95 -0.51
CA PHE A 246 20.66 -3.16 -0.96
C PHE A 246 20.97 -3.17 -2.46
N VAL A 247 20.24 -2.40 -3.25
CA VAL A 247 20.48 -2.24 -4.69
C VAL A 247 21.17 -0.92 -5.02
N GLY A 248 21.77 -0.25 -4.01
CA GLY A 248 22.57 0.95 -4.22
C GLY A 248 21.77 2.26 -4.16
N ALA A 249 20.54 2.23 -3.65
CA ALA A 249 19.69 3.41 -3.48
C ALA A 249 19.99 4.23 -2.21
N GLY A 250 21.17 4.06 -1.59
CA GLY A 250 21.59 4.85 -0.44
C GLY A 250 20.98 4.42 0.90
N GLY A 251 21.09 5.28 1.89
CA GLY A 251 20.50 5.12 3.21
C GLY A 251 21.14 4.05 4.09
N LEU A 252 20.39 3.65 5.16
CA LEU A 252 20.80 2.60 6.07
C LEU A 252 20.97 1.24 5.38
N GLY A 253 20.11 0.93 4.40
CA GLY A 253 20.18 -0.34 3.70
C GLY A 253 21.49 -0.58 2.97
N GLN A 254 22.06 0.44 2.34
CA GLN A 254 23.36 0.33 1.68
C GLN A 254 24.48 0.09 2.70
N ARG A 255 24.44 0.75 3.85
CA ARG A 255 25.42 0.55 4.93
C ARG A 255 25.30 -0.85 5.54
N ILE A 256 24.10 -1.34 5.70
CA ILE A 256 23.83 -2.73 6.14
C ILE A 256 24.38 -3.73 5.14
N GLN A 257 24.14 -3.53 3.84
CA GLN A 257 24.69 -4.39 2.79
C GLN A 257 26.21 -4.45 2.84
N ILE A 258 26.88 -3.30 3.02
CA ILE A 258 28.33 -3.23 3.16
C ILE A 258 28.79 -3.98 4.40
N ALA A 259 28.14 -3.77 5.55
CA ALA A 259 28.47 -4.46 6.81
C ALA A 259 28.33 -5.98 6.70
N ILE A 260 27.27 -6.47 6.02
CA ILE A 260 27.10 -7.90 5.74
C ILE A 260 28.21 -8.42 4.80
N SER A 261 28.49 -7.70 3.73
CA SER A 261 29.48 -8.13 2.72
C SER A 261 30.91 -8.18 3.28
N LEU A 262 31.22 -7.37 4.27
CA LEU A 262 32.53 -7.30 4.95
C LEU A 262 32.56 -8.08 6.28
N PHE A 263 31.50 -8.81 6.64
CA PHE A 263 31.38 -9.56 7.88
C PHE A 263 31.62 -8.70 9.14
N LEU A 264 31.11 -7.47 9.15
CA LEU A 264 31.22 -6.51 10.26
C LEU A 264 30.00 -6.66 11.19
N GLU A 265 29.90 -7.78 11.91
CA GLU A 265 28.70 -8.19 12.64
C GLU A 265 28.31 -7.19 13.74
N HIS A 266 29.29 -6.61 14.48
CA HIS A 266 29.05 -5.61 15.51
C HIS A 266 28.48 -4.31 14.96
N GLN A 267 28.96 -3.85 13.78
CA GLN A 267 28.43 -2.69 13.08
C GLN A 267 27.02 -2.96 12.53
N LEU A 268 26.81 -4.19 12.00
CA LEU A 268 25.51 -4.62 11.50
C LEU A 268 24.44 -4.47 12.58
N LEU A 269 24.70 -4.93 13.82
CA LEU A 269 23.74 -4.80 14.91
C LEU A 269 23.40 -3.34 15.20
N THR A 270 24.40 -2.46 15.23
CA THR A 270 24.20 -1.02 15.46
C THR A 270 23.29 -0.42 14.36
N LEU A 271 23.55 -0.74 13.09
CA LEU A 271 22.72 -0.25 11.97
C LEU A 271 21.28 -0.79 12.01
N LEU A 272 21.09 -2.04 12.45
CA LEU A 272 19.75 -2.62 12.66
C LEU A 272 18.99 -1.89 13.79
N ILE A 273 19.68 -1.48 14.85
CA ILE A 273 19.09 -0.65 15.92
C ILE A 273 18.65 0.71 15.36
N PHE A 274 19.47 1.36 14.51
CA PHE A 274 19.10 2.62 13.86
C PHE A 274 17.85 2.47 13.00
N ILE A 275 17.73 1.39 12.19
CA ILE A 275 16.51 1.12 11.40
C ILE A 275 15.30 0.95 12.30
N TYR A 276 15.42 0.15 13.37
CA TYR A 276 14.32 -0.10 14.27
C TYR A 276 13.81 1.19 14.91
N ILE A 277 14.72 2.03 15.41
CA ILE A 277 14.38 3.33 15.99
C ILE A 277 13.72 4.25 14.96
N LEU A 278 14.30 4.36 13.76
CA LEU A 278 13.80 5.21 12.69
C LEU A 278 12.38 4.82 12.27
N VAL A 279 12.15 3.53 12.02
CA VAL A 279 10.83 3.01 11.64
C VAL A 279 9.81 3.28 12.75
N THR A 280 10.18 3.00 14.00
CA THR A 280 9.31 3.24 15.16
C THR A 280 8.91 4.71 15.27
N ILE A 281 9.85 5.63 15.11
CA ILE A 281 9.56 7.08 15.14
C ILE A 281 8.58 7.46 14.03
N VAL A 282 8.81 6.99 12.81
CA VAL A 282 7.94 7.31 11.65
C VAL A 282 6.55 6.70 11.81
N ASP A 283 6.45 5.47 12.32
CA ASP A 283 5.16 4.80 12.59
C ASP A 283 4.32 5.60 13.60
N TYR A 284 4.92 6.03 14.73
CA TYR A 284 4.22 6.88 15.70
C TYR A 284 3.85 8.25 15.14
N LEU A 285 4.75 8.89 14.39
CA LEU A 285 4.51 10.20 13.79
C LEU A 285 3.38 10.13 12.75
N SER A 286 3.41 9.13 11.87
CA SER A 286 2.36 8.89 10.88
C SER A 286 1.00 8.65 11.54
N ALA A 287 0.95 7.78 12.57
CA ALA A 287 -0.28 7.50 13.30
C ALA A 287 -0.84 8.76 14.01
N TYR A 288 0.03 9.58 14.59
CA TYR A 288 -0.37 10.85 15.22
C TYR A 288 -0.94 11.84 14.21
N LEU A 289 -0.28 12.00 13.06
CA LEU A 289 -0.73 12.91 11.99
C LEU A 289 -2.06 12.45 11.39
N ARG A 290 -2.26 11.14 11.17
CA ARG A 290 -3.54 10.59 10.68
C ARG A 290 -4.71 10.90 11.61
N ARG A 291 -4.52 10.79 12.93
CA ARG A 291 -5.58 11.12 13.90
C ARG A 291 -5.99 12.58 13.91
N LYS A 292 -5.13 13.48 13.42
CA LYS A 292 -5.45 14.91 13.31
C LYS A 292 -6.04 15.29 11.96
N ALA A 293 -5.84 14.47 10.93
CA ALA A 293 -6.31 14.72 9.57
C ALA A 293 -7.75 14.22 9.32
N ILE A 294 -8.24 13.32 10.17
CA ILE A 294 -9.60 12.79 10.19
C ILE A 294 -10.37 13.44 11.35
#